data_0320b60a46352a16599af52d3dd9bf7f
#
_entry.id   0320b60a46352a16599af52d3dd9bf7f
#
_cell.length_a   1.000
_cell.length_b   1.000
_cell.length_c   1.000
_cell.angle_alpha   90.00
_cell.angle_beta   90.00
_cell.angle_gamma   90.00
#
_symmetry.space_group_name_H-M   'P 1'
#
loop_
_entity.id
_entity.type
_entity.pdbx_description
1 polymer ?
#
loop_
_entity_poly.entity_id
_entity_poly.type
_entity_poly.pdbx_seq_one_letter_code
_entity_poly.pdbx_strand_id
1 'polypeptide(L)'
;MPNSTIYTSLEYGCYRSEGNEYNEDEGGKTYDICDELGSNIEDYRLKKICYSLSEKYNIIKIKMEYINKNDHTLKVLETPTYDGMDGKYEEYELEDDEQIINVKVYVNNIILLGFEIISNKGKNKKIGFGEEFDVITEKDLEKGEKVVVGFGFNSSKKFGVYSLHFYYIDKK
;
A
#
# COMPACT_ATOMS: atom_id res chain seq x y z
N MET A 1 23.22 -15.52 -6.49
CA MET A 1 22.06 -15.61 -7.38
C MET A 1 21.78 -14.21 -7.91
N PRO A 2 21.39 -14.03 -9.17
CA PRO A 2 21.03 -12.69 -9.62
C PRO A 2 19.81 -12.21 -8.80
N ASN A 3 19.90 -10.98 -8.29
CA ASN A 3 18.76 -10.34 -7.60
C ASN A 3 17.61 -10.22 -8.58
N SER A 4 16.40 -10.50 -8.11
CA SER A 4 15.20 -10.30 -8.93
C SER A 4 15.08 -8.84 -9.34
N THR A 5 14.60 -8.59 -10.55
CA THR A 5 14.26 -7.23 -10.96
C THR A 5 13.04 -6.77 -10.16
N ILE A 6 13.19 -5.65 -9.47
CA ILE A 6 12.09 -5.01 -8.73
C ILE A 6 11.44 -3.99 -9.65
N TYR A 7 10.16 -4.15 -9.88
CA TYR A 7 9.33 -3.22 -10.64
C TYR A 7 8.53 -2.34 -9.69
N THR A 8 8.29 -1.11 -10.08
CA THR A 8 7.47 -0.16 -9.32
C THR A 8 6.22 0.18 -10.12
N SER A 9 5.06 0.15 -9.50
CA SER A 9 3.82 0.64 -10.08
C SER A 9 3.88 2.17 -10.27
N LEU A 10 2.92 2.71 -11.01
CA LEU A 10 2.64 4.15 -10.96
C LEU A 10 2.20 4.54 -9.54
N GLU A 11 2.33 5.80 -9.21
CA GLU A 11 1.74 6.37 -7.99
C GLU A 11 0.27 6.68 -8.26
N TYR A 12 -0.61 6.12 -7.43
CA TYR A 12 -2.05 6.28 -7.52
C TYR A 12 -2.57 7.20 -6.43
N GLY A 13 -3.37 8.19 -6.79
CA GLY A 13 -3.96 9.13 -5.84
C GLY A 13 -3.03 10.29 -5.50
N CYS A 14 -2.41 10.91 -6.48
CA CYS A 14 -1.56 12.07 -6.25
C CYS A 14 -2.39 13.36 -6.17
N TYR A 15 -2.37 14.05 -5.03
CA TYR A 15 -2.91 15.39 -4.94
C TYR A 15 -1.90 16.39 -5.52
N ARG A 16 -2.08 16.76 -6.77
CA ARG A 16 -1.48 17.97 -7.34
C ARG A 16 -2.55 19.05 -7.40
N SER A 17 -2.54 19.98 -6.47
CA SER A 17 -3.25 21.24 -6.68
C SER A 17 -2.53 22.00 -7.78
N GLU A 18 -3.16 22.15 -8.94
CA GLU A 18 -2.67 23.09 -9.95
C GLU A 18 -2.57 24.47 -9.30
N GLY A 19 -1.35 24.98 -9.16
CA GLY A 19 -1.07 26.38 -8.86
C GLY A 19 -0.84 26.79 -7.41
N ASN A 20 -0.80 25.93 -6.43
CA ASN A 20 -0.34 26.25 -5.09
C ASN A 20 0.98 25.56 -4.78
N GLU A 21 1.99 26.38 -4.42
CA GLU A 21 3.19 25.90 -3.77
C GLU A 21 2.76 25.02 -2.60
N TYR A 22 3.30 23.81 -2.54
CA TYR A 22 3.16 22.93 -1.38
C TYR A 22 3.61 23.73 -0.15
N ASN A 23 2.67 24.11 0.69
CA ASN A 23 3.03 24.53 2.05
C ASN A 23 3.57 23.27 2.74
N GLU A 24 4.86 23.24 2.99
CA GLU A 24 5.54 22.16 3.73
C GLU A 24 4.88 21.86 5.08
N ASP A 25 4.16 22.82 5.65
CA ASP A 25 3.40 22.71 6.90
C ASP A 25 2.10 21.86 6.79
N GLU A 26 1.56 21.67 5.58
CA GLU A 26 0.48 20.70 5.31
C GLU A 26 1.04 19.39 4.74
N GLY A 27 2.36 19.28 4.68
CA GLY A 27 3.17 18.37 3.92
C GLY A 27 2.83 16.90 4.10
N GLY A 28 2.43 16.31 3.00
CA GLY A 28 2.40 14.87 2.89
C GLY A 28 3.81 14.30 3.00
N LYS A 29 3.96 13.24 3.79
CA LYS A 29 5.21 12.49 3.91
C LYS A 29 5.06 11.13 3.26
N THR A 30 6.12 10.70 2.57
CA THR A 30 6.20 9.36 1.99
C THR A 30 6.67 8.36 3.06
N TYR A 31 5.99 7.23 3.10
CA TYR A 31 6.30 6.06 3.92
C TYR A 31 6.46 4.89 2.96
N ASP A 32 7.68 4.42 2.79
CA ASP A 32 8.03 3.49 1.73
C ASP A 32 8.84 2.31 2.28
N ILE A 33 8.40 1.09 2.00
CA ILE A 33 9.10 -0.10 2.45
C ILE A 33 10.47 -0.26 1.78
N CYS A 34 10.65 0.25 0.57
CA CYS A 34 11.95 0.23 -0.11
C CYS A 34 12.97 1.15 0.56
N ASP A 35 12.54 2.22 1.22
CA ASP A 35 13.43 3.07 2.02
C ASP A 35 13.98 2.31 3.23
N GLU A 36 13.18 1.35 3.77
CA GLU A 36 13.55 0.54 4.92
C GLU A 36 14.36 -0.72 4.54
N LEU A 37 14.05 -1.36 3.42
CA LEU A 37 14.59 -2.66 3.04
C LEU A 37 15.56 -2.60 1.85
N GLY A 38 15.49 -1.55 1.03
CA GLY A 38 16.31 -1.42 -0.17
C GLY A 38 16.13 -2.61 -1.13
N SER A 39 17.24 -3.09 -1.68
CA SER A 39 17.26 -4.26 -2.58
C SER A 39 16.85 -5.58 -1.93
N ASN A 40 16.75 -5.63 -0.60
CA ASN A 40 16.42 -6.85 0.14
C ASN A 40 14.92 -7.09 0.29
N ILE A 41 14.08 -6.27 -0.35
CA ILE A 41 12.61 -6.38 -0.25
C ILE A 41 12.11 -7.78 -0.65
N GLU A 42 12.77 -8.47 -1.58
CA GLU A 42 12.42 -9.83 -1.98
C GLU A 42 12.61 -10.89 -0.89
N ASP A 43 13.46 -10.62 0.12
CA ASP A 43 13.67 -11.50 1.26
C ASP A 43 12.54 -11.41 2.29
N TYR A 44 11.68 -10.44 2.13
CA TYR A 44 10.54 -10.22 3.01
C TYR A 44 9.23 -10.62 2.36
N ARG A 45 8.25 -10.94 3.18
CA ARG A 45 6.86 -11.09 2.77
C ARG A 45 5.98 -10.22 3.66
N LEU A 46 4.91 -9.71 3.09
CA LEU A 46 3.88 -9.04 3.87
C LEU A 46 3.17 -10.09 4.74
N LYS A 47 3.16 -9.83 6.06
CA LYS A 47 2.52 -10.70 7.04
C LYS A 47 1.15 -10.16 7.45
N LYS A 48 1.07 -8.86 7.71
CA LYS A 48 -0.13 -8.27 8.29
C LYS A 48 -0.33 -6.84 7.82
N ILE A 49 -1.58 -6.50 7.60
CA ILE A 49 -2.03 -5.14 7.31
C ILE A 49 -2.98 -4.71 8.43
N CYS A 50 -2.66 -3.62 9.10
CA CYS A 50 -3.52 -2.97 10.07
C CYS A 50 -3.88 -1.59 9.55
N TYR A 51 -5.12 -1.18 9.67
CA TYR A 51 -5.55 0.12 9.15
C TYR A 51 -6.69 0.69 9.98
N SER A 52 -6.84 2.00 9.93
CA SER A 52 -7.96 2.71 10.52
C SER A 52 -8.71 3.48 9.46
N LEU A 53 -10.03 3.38 9.49
CA LEU A 53 -10.93 4.05 8.55
C LEU A 53 -11.72 5.12 9.29
N SER A 54 -11.86 6.29 8.67
CA SER A 54 -12.80 7.32 9.14
C SER A 54 -14.26 6.84 8.96
N GLU A 55 -15.22 7.57 9.52
CA GLU A 55 -16.65 7.33 9.29
C GLU A 55 -17.03 7.37 7.80
N LYS A 56 -16.25 8.09 7.00
CA LYS A 56 -16.41 8.17 5.53
C LYS A 56 -15.58 7.14 4.77
N TYR A 57 -15.03 6.15 5.47
CA TYR A 57 -14.19 5.07 4.92
C TYR A 57 -12.86 5.50 4.30
N ASN A 58 -12.39 6.73 4.54
CA ASN A 58 -11.05 7.14 4.15
C ASN A 58 -10.01 6.44 5.02
N ILE A 59 -8.90 6.02 4.43
CA ILE A 59 -7.79 5.42 5.16
C ILE A 59 -7.06 6.56 5.90
N ILE A 60 -7.21 6.61 7.22
CA ILE A 60 -6.55 7.64 8.04
C ILE A 60 -5.17 7.19 8.53
N LYS A 61 -4.98 5.88 8.68
CA LYS A 61 -3.72 5.27 9.08
C LYS A 61 -3.59 3.89 8.45
N ILE A 62 -2.37 3.54 8.09
CA ILE A 62 -2.02 2.18 7.67
C ILE A 62 -0.71 1.74 8.32
N LYS A 63 -0.65 0.48 8.72
CA LYS A 63 0.55 -0.19 9.23
C LYS A 63 0.67 -1.53 8.53
N MET A 64 1.83 -1.80 7.96
CA MET A 64 2.14 -3.06 7.32
C MET A 64 3.32 -3.73 8.02
N GLU A 65 3.17 -4.99 8.36
CA GLU A 65 4.20 -5.79 8.98
C GLU A 65 4.76 -6.77 7.96
N TYR A 66 6.07 -6.71 7.77
CA TYR A 66 6.83 -7.58 6.87
C TYR A 66 7.72 -8.50 7.69
N ILE A 67 7.78 -9.75 7.31
CA ILE A 67 8.65 -10.74 7.97
C ILE A 67 9.69 -11.24 6.99
N ASN A 68 10.95 -11.30 7.43
CA ASN A 68 12.03 -11.90 6.65
C ASN A 68 11.81 -13.42 6.55
N LYS A 69 11.90 -13.96 5.34
CA LYS A 69 11.65 -15.38 5.06
C LYS A 69 12.71 -16.30 5.65
N ASN A 70 13.91 -15.79 5.90
CA ASN A 70 15.06 -16.57 6.33
C ASN A 70 15.24 -16.57 7.85
N ASP A 71 15.21 -15.39 8.47
CA ASP A 71 15.54 -15.21 9.89
C ASP A 71 14.35 -14.76 10.75
N HIS A 72 13.17 -14.57 10.13
CA HIS A 72 11.93 -14.12 10.76
C HIS A 72 12.01 -12.72 11.41
N THR A 73 12.98 -11.91 11.04
CA THR A 73 13.04 -10.51 11.48
C THR A 73 11.82 -9.73 10.99
N LEU A 74 11.20 -8.99 11.92
CA LEU A 74 10.02 -8.17 11.63
C LEU A 74 10.45 -6.75 11.22
N LYS A 75 9.87 -6.26 10.13
CA LYS A 75 9.94 -4.86 9.72
C LYS A 75 8.54 -4.27 9.63
N VAL A 76 8.42 -3.01 10.01
CA VAL A 76 7.14 -2.32 10.08
C VAL A 76 7.20 -1.04 9.27
N LEU A 77 6.26 -0.90 8.35
CA LEU A 77 5.95 0.35 7.65
C LEU A 77 4.67 0.91 8.26
N GLU A 78 4.72 2.12 8.80
CA GLU A 78 3.57 2.70 9.49
C GLU A 78 3.45 4.20 9.19
N THR A 79 2.26 4.63 8.75
CA THR A 79 1.92 6.04 8.63
C THR A 79 1.54 6.60 10.01
N PRO A 80 1.79 7.89 10.28
CA PRO A 80 1.48 8.47 11.58
C PRO A 80 -0.02 8.54 11.84
N THR A 81 -0.38 8.64 13.11
CA THR A 81 -1.71 9.07 13.53
C THR A 81 -1.69 10.58 13.73
N TYR A 82 -2.62 11.27 13.13
CA TYR A 82 -2.77 12.71 13.30
C TYR A 82 -3.87 13.03 14.31
N ASP A 83 -3.68 14.08 15.10
CA ASP A 83 -4.65 14.53 16.09
C ASP A 83 -6.00 14.84 15.43
N GLY A 84 -7.09 14.39 16.06
CA GLY A 84 -8.45 14.57 15.57
C GLY A 84 -8.86 13.61 14.44
N MET A 85 -8.03 12.62 14.11
CA MET A 85 -8.37 11.54 13.21
C MET A 85 -8.64 10.25 13.98
N ASP A 86 -9.87 10.07 14.42
CA ASP A 86 -10.35 8.83 15.01
C ASP A 86 -11.00 7.97 13.92
N GLY A 87 -10.79 6.66 14.00
CA GLY A 87 -11.35 5.74 13.04
C GLY A 87 -11.49 4.31 13.56
N LYS A 88 -12.28 3.54 12.84
CA LYS A 88 -12.43 2.11 13.12
C LYS A 88 -11.16 1.37 12.73
N TYR A 89 -10.53 0.72 13.70
CA TYR A 89 -9.37 -0.13 13.49
C TYR A 89 -9.78 -1.51 12.96
N GLU A 90 -9.08 -1.96 11.95
CA GLU A 90 -9.20 -3.30 11.38
C GLU A 90 -7.83 -3.88 11.07
N GLU A 91 -7.74 -5.20 11.00
CA GLU A 91 -6.53 -5.91 10.60
C GLU A 91 -6.83 -7.09 9.70
N TYR A 92 -5.83 -7.42 8.87
CA TYR A 92 -5.85 -8.57 7.98
C TYR A 92 -4.48 -9.24 8.00
N GLU A 93 -4.45 -10.52 8.35
CA GLU A 93 -3.23 -11.33 8.39
C GLU A 93 -3.18 -12.28 7.20
N LEU A 94 -2.02 -12.33 6.53
CA LEU A 94 -1.76 -13.25 5.44
C LEU A 94 -1.14 -14.54 5.99
N GLU A 95 -1.52 -15.66 5.40
CA GLU A 95 -0.92 -16.97 5.69
C GLU A 95 0.54 -17.03 5.23
N ASP A 96 1.31 -17.98 5.75
CA ASP A 96 2.76 -18.07 5.49
C ASP A 96 3.12 -18.26 4.01
N ASP A 97 2.28 -18.95 3.25
CA ASP A 97 2.41 -19.20 1.81
C ASP A 97 1.49 -18.32 0.96
N GLU A 98 0.81 -17.36 1.57
CA GLU A 98 -0.07 -16.42 0.87
C GLU A 98 0.74 -15.30 0.25
N GLN A 99 0.51 -15.07 -1.05
CA GLN A 99 1.15 -14.03 -1.85
C GLN A 99 0.11 -13.12 -2.46
N ILE A 100 0.39 -11.84 -2.50
CA ILE A 100 -0.44 -10.88 -3.23
C ILE A 100 -0.07 -10.96 -4.70
N ILE A 101 -1.04 -11.30 -5.53
CA ILE A 101 -0.86 -11.47 -6.99
C ILE A 101 -1.45 -10.33 -7.80
N ASN A 102 -2.31 -9.52 -7.21
CA ASN A 102 -2.85 -8.33 -7.85
C ASN A 102 -3.28 -7.29 -6.81
N VAL A 103 -3.32 -6.03 -7.24
CA VAL A 103 -3.82 -4.90 -6.47
C VAL A 103 -4.75 -4.09 -7.37
N LYS A 104 -5.99 -3.89 -6.92
CA LYS A 104 -6.92 -2.94 -7.53
C LYS A 104 -6.90 -1.66 -6.71
N VAL A 105 -6.76 -0.54 -7.36
CA VAL A 105 -6.72 0.77 -6.70
C VAL A 105 -7.97 1.56 -7.07
N TYR A 106 -8.62 2.11 -6.08
CA TYR A 106 -9.84 2.90 -6.23
C TYR A 106 -9.51 4.37 -6.02
N VAL A 107 -9.73 5.17 -7.04
CA VAL A 107 -9.40 6.60 -7.04
C VAL A 107 -10.61 7.44 -7.48
N ASN A 108 -10.70 8.62 -6.93
CA ASN A 108 -11.61 9.66 -7.42
C ASN A 108 -10.76 10.81 -7.94
N ASN A 109 -10.66 10.93 -9.26
CA ASN A 109 -9.83 11.91 -9.96
C ASN A 109 -8.36 11.90 -9.50
N ILE A 110 -8.09 12.39 -8.30
CA ILE A 110 -6.75 12.62 -7.77
C ILE A 110 -6.54 12.05 -6.36
N ILE A 111 -7.56 11.52 -5.70
CA ILE A 111 -7.46 11.05 -4.31
C ILE A 111 -7.61 9.53 -4.27
N LEU A 112 -6.72 8.87 -3.53
CA LEU A 112 -6.87 7.47 -3.17
C LEU A 112 -8.10 7.31 -2.24
N LEU A 113 -9.03 6.47 -2.65
CA LEU A 113 -10.18 6.11 -1.83
C LEU A 113 -9.99 4.79 -1.11
N GLY A 114 -9.20 3.91 -1.69
CA GLY A 114 -8.92 2.61 -1.13
C GLY A 114 -8.22 1.72 -2.15
N PHE A 115 -7.95 0.51 -1.73
CA PHE A 115 -7.38 -0.52 -2.60
C PHE A 115 -7.86 -1.91 -2.17
N GLU A 116 -7.78 -2.85 -3.09
CA GLU A 116 -8.09 -4.25 -2.84
C GLU A 116 -6.87 -5.09 -3.18
N ILE A 117 -6.44 -5.90 -2.24
CA ILE A 117 -5.43 -6.92 -2.48
C ILE A 117 -6.12 -8.23 -2.87
N ILE A 118 -5.54 -8.90 -3.85
CA ILE A 118 -5.98 -10.21 -4.34
C ILE A 118 -4.84 -11.19 -4.12
N SER A 119 -5.11 -12.27 -3.39
CA SER A 119 -4.09 -13.27 -3.08
C SER A 119 -4.18 -14.50 -3.95
N ASN A 120 -3.07 -15.26 -4.00
CA ASN A 120 -3.00 -16.57 -4.65
C ASN A 120 -3.91 -17.64 -4.00
N LYS A 121 -4.44 -17.35 -2.81
CA LYS A 121 -5.42 -18.20 -2.10
C LYS A 121 -6.87 -17.91 -2.50
N GLY A 122 -7.08 -17.02 -3.47
CA GLY A 122 -8.40 -16.57 -3.88
C GLY A 122 -9.10 -15.66 -2.86
N LYS A 123 -8.36 -15.13 -1.91
CA LYS A 123 -8.87 -14.18 -0.93
C LYS A 123 -8.70 -12.76 -1.46
N ASN A 124 -9.75 -11.96 -1.29
CA ASN A 124 -9.75 -10.54 -1.63
C ASN A 124 -10.01 -9.73 -0.37
N LYS A 125 -9.17 -8.74 -0.11
CA LYS A 125 -9.38 -7.81 1.00
C LYS A 125 -9.40 -6.38 0.51
N LYS A 126 -10.55 -5.73 0.68
CA LYS A 126 -10.72 -4.30 0.43
C LYS A 126 -10.30 -3.50 1.66
N ILE A 127 -9.57 -2.43 1.44
CA ILE A 127 -9.10 -1.48 2.44
C ILE A 127 -9.51 -0.08 1.98
N GLY A 128 -10.40 0.56 2.73
CA GLY A 128 -11.00 1.84 2.35
C GLY A 128 -12.28 1.68 1.53
N PHE A 129 -12.74 2.78 0.93
CA PHE A 129 -13.98 2.85 0.18
C PHE A 129 -13.75 2.50 -1.30
N GLY A 130 -14.54 1.59 -1.87
CA GLY A 130 -14.29 1.07 -3.21
C GLY A 130 -15.53 0.77 -4.05
N GLU A 131 -16.63 1.53 -3.99
CA GLU A 131 -17.85 1.09 -4.68
C GLU A 131 -18.34 1.95 -5.85
N GLU A 132 -17.86 3.15 -6.11
CA GLU A 132 -18.46 3.99 -7.18
C GLU A 132 -17.46 4.79 -8.03
N PHE A 133 -16.18 4.34 -8.11
CA PHE A 133 -15.13 5.16 -8.67
C PHE A 133 -14.25 4.38 -9.65
N ASP A 134 -13.34 5.06 -10.31
CA ASP A 134 -12.43 4.45 -11.25
C ASP A 134 -11.56 3.40 -10.58
N VAL A 135 -11.57 2.20 -11.14
CA VAL A 135 -10.74 1.08 -10.69
C VAL A 135 -9.54 1.00 -11.62
N ILE A 136 -8.35 1.08 -11.05
CA ILE A 136 -7.10 0.97 -11.79
C ILE A 136 -6.39 -0.33 -11.39
N THR A 137 -5.93 -1.07 -12.38
CA THR A 137 -5.13 -2.28 -12.20
C THR A 137 -3.79 -2.13 -12.93
N GLU A 138 -2.75 -2.75 -12.39
CA GLU A 138 -1.45 -2.81 -13.06
C GLU A 138 -1.47 -3.94 -14.09
N LYS A 139 -1.32 -3.60 -15.38
CA LYS A 139 -1.41 -4.56 -16.49
C LYS A 139 -0.40 -5.72 -16.38
N ASP A 140 0.77 -5.43 -15.82
CA ASP A 140 1.81 -6.45 -15.65
C ASP A 140 1.43 -7.51 -14.61
N LEU A 141 0.60 -7.16 -13.62
CA LEU A 141 0.06 -8.11 -12.64
C LEU A 141 -1.07 -8.97 -13.20
N GLU A 142 -1.81 -8.47 -14.19
CA GLU A 142 -2.93 -9.21 -14.80
C GLU A 142 -2.48 -10.48 -15.52
N LYS A 143 -1.23 -10.55 -15.96
CA LYS A 143 -0.64 -11.75 -16.60
C LYS A 143 -0.40 -12.90 -15.63
N GLY A 144 -0.45 -12.63 -14.33
CA GLY A 144 -0.28 -13.66 -13.29
C GLY A 144 1.15 -14.17 -13.10
N GLU A 145 2.13 -13.53 -13.73
CA GLU A 145 3.55 -13.93 -13.69
C GLU A 145 4.35 -13.22 -12.60
N LYS A 146 3.70 -12.27 -11.91
CA LYS A 146 4.35 -11.41 -10.91
C LYS A 146 3.65 -11.50 -9.56
N VAL A 147 4.38 -11.11 -8.51
CA VAL A 147 3.87 -11.00 -7.15
C VAL A 147 4.24 -9.65 -6.56
N VAL A 148 3.33 -9.09 -5.78
CA VAL A 148 3.55 -7.84 -5.05
C VAL A 148 4.32 -8.14 -3.78
N VAL A 149 5.40 -7.41 -3.56
CA VAL A 149 6.33 -7.64 -2.43
C VAL A 149 6.36 -6.49 -1.44
N GLY A 150 5.87 -5.30 -1.81
CA GLY A 150 5.87 -4.18 -0.91
C GLY A 150 5.00 -3.02 -1.36
N PHE A 151 4.80 -2.07 -0.46
CA PHE A 151 3.98 -0.89 -0.65
C PHE A 151 4.68 0.37 -0.17
N GLY A 152 4.31 1.50 -0.77
CA GLY A 152 4.60 2.82 -0.29
C GLY A 152 3.35 3.69 -0.28
N PHE A 153 3.30 4.63 0.66
CA PHE A 153 2.15 5.50 0.88
C PHE A 153 2.59 6.94 1.09
N ASN A 154 1.75 7.87 0.65
CA ASN A 154 1.83 9.24 1.10
C ASN A 154 0.68 9.52 2.06
N SER A 155 0.99 10.18 3.17
CA SER A 155 0.03 10.53 4.20
C SER A 155 0.21 11.97 4.65
N SER A 156 -0.90 12.66 4.96
CA SER A 156 -0.91 14.03 5.45
C SER A 156 -1.91 14.22 6.57
N LYS A 157 -1.71 15.27 7.35
CA LYS A 157 -2.62 15.68 8.44
C LYS A 157 -4.05 15.96 7.92
N LYS A 158 -4.17 16.44 6.68
CA LYS A 158 -5.46 16.84 6.11
C LYS A 158 -6.27 15.68 5.57
N PHE A 159 -5.60 14.69 4.95
CA PHE A 159 -6.27 13.64 4.18
C PHE A 159 -6.05 12.22 4.72
N GLY A 160 -5.15 12.04 5.70
CA GLY A 160 -4.68 10.69 6.04
C GLY A 160 -3.84 10.12 4.90
N VAL A 161 -4.04 8.86 4.57
CA VAL A 161 -3.37 8.19 3.45
C VAL A 161 -4.05 8.60 2.15
N TYR A 162 -3.35 9.31 1.28
CA TYR A 162 -3.93 9.90 0.07
C TYR A 162 -3.33 9.37 -1.24
N SER A 163 -2.20 8.66 -1.18
CA SER A 163 -1.65 7.98 -2.35
C SER A 163 -0.99 6.66 -1.99
N LEU A 164 -0.81 5.83 -2.99
CA LEU A 164 -0.28 4.48 -2.90
C LEU A 164 0.55 4.19 -4.15
N HIS A 165 1.69 3.54 -3.96
CA HIS A 165 2.39 2.78 -4.98
C HIS A 165 2.80 1.43 -4.41
N PHE A 166 3.21 0.49 -5.26
CA PHE A 166 3.63 -0.83 -4.82
C PHE A 166 4.74 -1.41 -5.69
N TYR A 167 5.45 -2.37 -5.13
CA TYR A 167 6.58 -3.04 -5.74
C TYR A 167 6.23 -4.49 -6.04
N TYR A 168 6.66 -4.98 -7.18
CA TYR A 168 6.42 -6.35 -7.60
C TYR A 168 7.63 -6.95 -8.30
N ILE A 169 7.74 -8.27 -8.24
CA ILE A 169 8.82 -9.06 -8.83
C ILE A 169 8.23 -10.21 -9.68
N ASP A 170 9.05 -10.77 -10.53
CA ASP A 170 8.70 -12.01 -11.23
C ASP A 170 8.51 -13.17 -10.24
N LYS A 171 7.51 -14.01 -10.47
CA LYS A 171 7.37 -15.27 -9.72
C LYS A 171 8.58 -16.15 -9.98
N LYS A 172 9.13 -16.72 -8.92
CA LYS A 172 10.19 -17.73 -8.99
C LYS A 172 9.59 -19.12 -9.17
#